data_efb9a267f82408f7f904ace57ecb3186
#
_entry.id   efb9a267f82408f7f904ace57ecb3186
#
_cell.length_a   1.000
_cell.length_b   1.000
_cell.length_c   1.000
_cell.angle_alpha   90.00
_cell.angle_beta   90.00
_cell.angle_gamma   90.00
#
_symmetry.space_group_name_H-M   'P 1'
#
loop_
_entity.id
_entity.type
_entity.pdbx_description
1 polymer ?
#
loop_
_entity_poly.entity_id
_entity_poly.type
_entity_poly.pdbx_seq_one_letter_code
_entity_poly.pdbx_strand_id
1 'polypeptide(L)'
;MKKRYSKAEMIKMKNSCIEIKRRLCRAENISEFMQYLATKDNPQIKAAFCYYMGGMLSFLSDDINYIHDEINNIDFFSDHEWNKKIFGLRD
;
A
#
# COMPACT_ATOMS: atom_id res chain seq x y z
N MET A 1 25.19 15.41 -1.11
CA MET A 1 26.08 14.28 -1.44
C MET A 1 25.22 13.04 -1.75
N LYS A 2 25.48 12.41 -2.86
CA LYS A 2 24.71 11.20 -3.24
C LYS A 2 25.22 10.01 -2.43
N LYS A 3 24.30 9.35 -1.75
CA LYS A 3 24.59 8.10 -1.05
C LYS A 3 24.73 6.96 -2.07
N ARG A 4 25.81 6.21 -1.92
CA ARG A 4 25.98 5.00 -2.75
C ARG A 4 25.48 3.79 -2.00
N TYR A 5 24.79 2.91 -2.72
CA TYR A 5 24.25 1.69 -2.17
C TYR A 5 25.05 0.50 -2.71
N SER A 6 25.29 -0.49 -1.87
CA SER A 6 25.89 -1.75 -2.30
C SER A 6 24.91 -2.50 -3.21
N LYS A 7 25.42 -3.49 -3.94
CA LYS A 7 24.57 -4.33 -4.77
C LYS A 7 23.52 -5.05 -3.94
N ALA A 8 23.89 -5.54 -2.76
CA ALA A 8 22.95 -6.21 -1.86
C ALA A 8 21.83 -5.27 -1.39
N GLU A 9 22.20 -4.04 -1.04
CA GLU A 9 21.21 -3.02 -0.63
C GLU A 9 20.27 -2.67 -1.78
N MET A 10 20.79 -2.56 -3.00
CA MET A 10 19.97 -2.27 -4.17
C MET A 10 18.97 -3.38 -4.46
N ILE A 11 19.41 -4.64 -4.33
CA ILE A 11 18.51 -5.80 -4.51
C ILE A 11 17.41 -5.78 -3.45
N LYS A 12 17.78 -5.50 -2.20
CA LYS A 12 16.81 -5.41 -1.10
C LYS A 12 15.78 -4.32 -1.37
N MET A 13 16.23 -3.14 -1.79
CA MET A 13 15.31 -2.04 -2.12
C MET A 13 14.40 -2.40 -3.29
N LYS A 14 14.94 -3.05 -4.31
CA LYS A 14 14.14 -3.51 -5.45
C LYS A 14 13.04 -4.47 -5.00
N ASN A 15 13.39 -5.45 -4.16
CA ASN A 15 12.43 -6.43 -3.67
C ASN A 15 11.35 -5.76 -2.82
N SER A 16 11.74 -4.80 -1.98
CA SER A 16 10.78 -4.04 -1.18
C SER A 16 9.83 -3.22 -2.05
N CYS A 17 10.35 -2.61 -3.12
CA CYS A 17 9.52 -1.86 -4.05
C CYS A 17 8.53 -2.76 -4.78
N ILE A 18 8.95 -3.96 -5.16
CA ILE A 18 8.06 -4.95 -5.80
C ILE A 18 6.94 -5.33 -4.83
N GLU A 19 7.27 -5.60 -3.58
CA GLU A 19 6.28 -5.98 -2.58
C GLU A 19 5.32 -4.83 -2.27
N ILE A 20 5.83 -3.61 -2.17
CA ILE A 20 5.00 -2.41 -1.99
C ILE A 20 4.02 -2.29 -3.15
N LYS A 21 4.50 -2.44 -4.38
CA LYS A 21 3.65 -2.35 -5.56
C LYS A 21 2.56 -3.42 -5.55
N ARG A 22 2.93 -4.65 -5.20
CA ARG A 22 1.97 -5.76 -5.11
C ARG A 22 0.87 -5.46 -4.09
N ARG A 23 1.24 -4.95 -2.93
CA ARG A 23 0.28 -4.63 -1.89
C ARG A 23 -0.58 -3.42 -2.25
N LEU A 24 -0.01 -2.43 -2.94
CA LEU A 24 -0.80 -1.30 -3.46
C LEU A 24 -1.85 -1.78 -4.46
N CYS A 25 -1.48 -2.67 -5.38
CA CYS A 25 -2.41 -3.24 -6.35
C CYS A 25 -3.52 -4.02 -5.66
N ARG A 26 -3.19 -4.79 -4.64
CA ARG A 26 -4.20 -5.55 -3.87
C ARG A 26 -5.14 -4.61 -3.13
N ALA A 27 -4.60 -3.59 -2.47
CA ALA A 27 -5.42 -2.61 -1.75
C ALA A 27 -6.36 -1.87 -2.71
N GLU A 28 -5.85 -1.49 -3.88
CA GLU A 28 -6.64 -0.84 -4.91
C GLU A 28 -7.79 -1.74 -5.39
N ASN A 29 -7.48 -3.01 -5.67
CA ASN A 29 -8.49 -3.97 -6.10
C ASN A 29 -9.56 -4.20 -5.04
N ILE A 30 -9.17 -4.32 -3.78
CA ILE A 30 -10.12 -4.48 -2.68
C ILE A 30 -11.00 -3.23 -2.56
N SER A 31 -10.40 -2.05 -2.66
CA SER A 31 -11.13 -0.79 -2.58
C SER A 31 -12.15 -0.66 -3.70
N GLU A 32 -11.77 -0.98 -4.93
CA GLU A 32 -12.67 -0.95 -6.10
C GLU A 32 -13.81 -1.94 -5.93
N PHE A 33 -13.50 -3.14 -5.44
CA PHE A 33 -14.51 -4.16 -5.21
C PHE A 33 -15.51 -3.72 -4.13
N MET A 34 -15.03 -3.11 -3.06
CA MET A 34 -15.89 -2.57 -2.01
C MET A 34 -16.80 -1.47 -2.54
N GLN A 35 -16.25 -0.59 -3.37
CA GLN A 35 -17.05 0.47 -4.00
C GLN A 35 -18.13 -0.12 -4.92
N TYR A 36 -17.76 -1.12 -5.69
CA TYR A 36 -18.71 -1.83 -6.55
C TYR A 36 -19.85 -2.41 -5.73
N LEU A 37 -19.54 -3.14 -4.66
CA LEU A 37 -20.56 -3.75 -3.81
C LEU A 37 -21.45 -2.70 -3.15
N ALA A 38 -20.86 -1.59 -2.71
CA ALA A 38 -21.59 -0.54 -2.02
C ALA A 38 -22.61 0.17 -2.92
N THR A 39 -22.35 0.19 -4.24
CA THR A 39 -23.24 0.86 -5.20
C THR A 39 -24.35 -0.06 -5.72
N LYS A 40 -24.33 -1.34 -5.43
CA LYS A 40 -25.35 -2.28 -5.89
C LYS A 40 -26.62 -2.21 -5.06
N ASP A 41 -27.75 -2.01 -5.70
CA ASP A 41 -29.05 -1.97 -5.04
C ASP A 41 -29.69 -3.35 -5.05
N ASN A 42 -29.03 -4.30 -4.40
CA ASN A 42 -29.46 -5.69 -4.30
C ASN A 42 -29.29 -6.14 -2.86
N PRO A 43 -30.38 -6.56 -2.18
CA PRO A 43 -30.30 -6.93 -0.76
C PRO A 43 -29.31 -8.05 -0.48
N GLN A 44 -29.18 -9.03 -1.38
CA GLN A 44 -28.25 -10.15 -1.21
C GLN A 44 -26.80 -9.68 -1.30
N ILE A 45 -26.51 -8.78 -2.23
CA ILE A 45 -25.17 -8.20 -2.39
C ILE A 45 -24.84 -7.31 -1.18
N LYS A 46 -25.79 -6.52 -0.71
CA LYS A 46 -25.60 -5.68 0.48
C LYS A 46 -25.32 -6.54 1.72
N ALA A 47 -26.03 -7.65 1.88
CA ALA A 47 -25.81 -8.57 2.98
C ALA A 47 -24.40 -9.19 2.91
N ALA A 48 -23.98 -9.62 1.72
CA ALA A 48 -22.65 -10.17 1.48
C ALA A 48 -21.57 -9.12 1.78
N PHE A 49 -21.79 -7.88 1.36
CA PHE A 49 -20.86 -6.78 1.63
C PHE A 49 -20.69 -6.58 3.13
N CYS A 50 -21.80 -6.52 3.88
CA CYS A 50 -21.74 -6.37 5.33
C CYS A 50 -21.00 -7.53 5.99
N TYR A 51 -21.21 -8.74 5.49
CA TYR A 51 -20.56 -9.92 6.06
C TYR A 51 -19.05 -9.91 5.84
N TYR A 52 -18.59 -9.53 4.64
CA TYR A 52 -17.17 -9.59 4.30
C TYR A 52 -16.40 -8.29 4.55
N MET A 53 -17.10 -7.21 4.87
CA MET A 53 -16.48 -5.89 5.01
C MET A 53 -15.36 -5.87 6.04
N GLY A 54 -15.55 -6.53 7.18
CA GLY A 54 -14.55 -6.56 8.24
C GLY A 54 -13.24 -7.19 7.75
N GLY A 55 -13.33 -8.32 7.04
CA GLY A 55 -12.16 -8.99 6.49
C GLY A 55 -11.46 -8.16 5.43
N MET A 56 -12.23 -7.53 4.53
CA MET A 56 -11.66 -6.66 3.51
C MET A 56 -10.95 -5.45 4.10
N LEU A 57 -11.54 -4.83 5.11
CA LEU A 57 -10.91 -3.71 5.82
C LEU A 57 -9.64 -4.14 6.53
N SER A 58 -9.63 -5.35 7.10
CA SER A 58 -8.44 -5.90 7.74
C SER A 58 -7.29 -6.07 6.75
N PHE A 59 -7.56 -6.61 5.55
CA PHE A 59 -6.55 -6.73 4.51
C PHE A 59 -6.04 -5.36 4.05
N LEU A 60 -6.95 -4.39 3.87
CA LEU A 60 -6.55 -3.03 3.52
C LEU A 60 -5.64 -2.43 4.57
N SER A 61 -6.01 -2.56 5.84
CA SER A 61 -5.23 -2.04 6.95
C SER A 61 -3.84 -2.66 7.00
N ASP A 62 -3.76 -4.00 6.83
CA ASP A 62 -2.48 -4.70 6.83
C ASP A 62 -1.60 -4.25 5.68
N ASP A 63 -2.16 -4.09 4.48
CA ASP A 63 -1.39 -3.64 3.32
C ASP A 63 -0.88 -2.21 3.50
N ILE A 64 -1.73 -1.32 4.00
CA ILE A 64 -1.36 0.08 4.24
C ILE A 64 -0.27 0.16 5.30
N ASN A 65 -0.42 -0.59 6.40
CA ASN A 65 0.58 -0.61 7.47
C ASN A 65 1.92 -1.15 6.97
N TYR A 66 1.89 -2.21 6.18
CA TYR A 66 3.12 -2.78 5.60
C TYR A 66 3.83 -1.75 4.71
N ILE A 67 3.06 -1.11 3.83
CA ILE A 67 3.61 -0.11 2.90
C ILE A 67 4.23 1.05 3.69
N HIS A 68 3.51 1.54 4.70
CA HIS A 68 3.97 2.63 5.54
C HIS A 68 5.29 2.26 6.25
N ASP A 69 5.36 1.06 6.82
CA ASP A 69 6.55 0.61 7.52
C ASP A 69 7.73 0.45 6.58
N GLU A 70 7.52 -0.11 5.40
CA GLU A 70 8.58 -0.28 4.41
C GLU A 70 9.11 1.06 3.91
N ILE A 71 8.23 2.02 3.66
CA ILE A 71 8.64 3.36 3.23
C ILE A 71 9.49 4.02 4.30
N ASN A 72 9.15 3.83 5.57
CA ASN A 72 9.91 4.42 6.67
C ASN A 72 11.24 3.73 6.93
N ASN A 73 11.35 2.44 6.60
CA ASN A 73 12.53 1.64 6.93
C ASN A 73 13.57 1.54 5.83
N ILE A 74 13.23 1.91 4.60
CA ILE A 74 14.16 1.89 3.49
C ILE A 74 14.84 3.25 3.39
N ASP A 75 16.18 3.27 3.45
CA ASP A 75 16.96 4.52 3.39
C ASP A 75 16.56 5.41 2.22
N PHE A 76 16.32 4.81 1.06
CA PHE A 76 15.93 5.54 -0.14
C PHE A 76 14.64 6.32 0.09
N PHE A 77 13.65 5.68 0.73
CA PHE A 77 12.36 6.31 1.00
C PHE A 77 12.38 7.18 2.26
N SER A 78 13.35 6.96 3.15
CA SER A 78 13.48 7.80 4.35
C SER A 78 14.21 9.10 4.06
N ASP A 79 14.81 9.24 2.88
CA ASP A 79 15.42 10.49 2.45
C ASP A 79 14.36 11.58 2.36
N HIS A 80 14.58 12.64 3.11
CA HIS A 80 13.61 13.72 3.27
C HIS A 80 13.24 14.39 1.94
N GLU A 81 14.25 14.67 1.12
CA GLU A 81 14.03 15.29 -0.18
C GLU A 81 13.23 14.39 -1.12
N TRP A 82 13.53 13.10 -1.12
CA TRP A 82 12.81 12.13 -1.92
C TRP A 82 11.37 11.99 -1.47
N ASN A 83 11.14 11.93 -0.16
CA ASN A 83 9.79 11.83 0.37
C ASN A 83 8.94 13.01 -0.03
N LYS A 84 9.49 14.22 0.05
CA LYS A 84 8.79 15.42 -0.40
C LYS A 84 8.48 15.37 -1.88
N LYS A 85 9.46 14.97 -2.69
CA LYS A 85 9.35 15.01 -4.13
C LYS A 85 8.41 13.94 -4.69
N ILE A 86 8.51 12.71 -4.16
CA ILE A 86 7.75 11.58 -4.69
C ILE A 86 6.37 11.49 -4.06
N PHE A 87 6.28 11.65 -2.76
CA PHE A 87 5.03 11.43 -2.02
C PHE A 87 4.31 12.72 -1.64
N GLY A 88 4.90 13.87 -1.94
CA GLY A 88 4.32 15.15 -1.55
C GLY A 88 4.25 15.35 -0.04
N LEU A 89 5.07 14.64 0.72
CA LEU A 89 5.06 14.74 2.17
C LEU A 89 5.71 16.03 2.64
N ARG A 90 5.13 16.62 3.68
CA ARG A 90 5.68 17.81 4.31
C ARG A 90 6.51 17.45 5.54
N ASP A 91 7.37 18.37 5.91
CA ASP A 91 8.20 18.25 7.11
C ASP A 91 7.37 18.05 8.38
#